data_c80d2234805ec1b1cfabd2bfb282b74d
#
_entry.id   c80d2234805ec1b1cfabd2bfb282b74d
#
_cell.length_a   1.000
_cell.length_b   1.000
_cell.length_c   1.000
_cell.angle_alpha   90.00
_cell.angle_beta   90.00
_cell.angle_gamma   90.00
#
_symmetry.space_group_name_H-M   'P 1'
#
loop_
_entity.id
_entity.type
_entity.pdbx_description
1 polymer ?
#
loop_
_entity_poly.entity_id
_entity_poly.type
_entity_poly.pdbx_seq_one_letter_code
_entity_poly.pdbx_strand_id
1 'polypeptide(L)'
;MLNTIYRLVAPRRFEIAFQDISLQGDEVIVRPTHLSICHADQRYYQGARPAEVLAKKLPMALIHEGIGDVVYDPQGIFKPGDSVIMIPNTPVEKDDVIAENYLRSSKFRASGFDGFMQEHVVLTHDRVVALDPSIDKVIAAFTELVSPSACMRYSVLIVSHISAVT
;
A
#
# COMPACT_ATOMS: atom_id res chain seq x y z
N MET A 1 2.43 -8.87 -17.56
CA MET A 1 3.58 -9.34 -16.73
C MET A 1 3.02 -10.22 -15.63
N LEU A 2 3.59 -11.41 -15.43
CA LEU A 2 3.14 -12.33 -14.38
C LEU A 2 3.59 -11.79 -13.01
N ASN A 3 2.68 -11.73 -12.06
CA ASN A 3 2.92 -11.30 -10.68
C ASN A 3 2.73 -12.47 -9.71
N THR A 4 3.60 -12.57 -8.74
CA THR A 4 3.51 -13.55 -7.65
C THR A 4 2.90 -12.86 -6.42
N ILE A 5 1.85 -13.44 -5.86
CA ILE A 5 1.12 -12.94 -4.70
C ILE A 5 1.15 -13.98 -3.59
N TYR A 6 1.55 -13.59 -2.39
CA TYR A 6 1.60 -14.46 -1.22
C TYR A 6 0.33 -14.24 -0.38
N ARG A 7 -0.69 -15.07 -0.59
CA ARG A 7 -1.99 -14.93 0.07
C ARG A 7 -2.10 -15.78 1.32
N LEU A 8 -2.51 -15.17 2.42
CA LEU A 8 -3.00 -15.90 3.58
C LEU A 8 -4.36 -16.50 3.21
N VAL A 9 -4.45 -17.82 3.14
CA VAL A 9 -5.68 -18.55 2.79
C VAL A 9 -6.43 -19.05 4.00
N ALA A 10 -5.71 -19.29 5.11
CA ALA A 10 -6.25 -19.63 6.41
C ALA A 10 -5.24 -19.18 7.49
N PRO A 11 -5.62 -19.08 8.76
CA PRO A 11 -4.67 -18.77 9.82
C PRO A 11 -3.39 -19.59 9.72
N ARG A 12 -2.24 -18.91 9.72
CA ARG A 12 -0.88 -19.48 9.63
C ARG A 12 -0.59 -20.24 8.32
N ARG A 13 -1.44 -20.12 7.29
CA ARG A 13 -1.22 -20.79 6.01
C ARG A 13 -1.23 -19.80 4.85
N PHE A 14 -0.07 -19.66 4.22
CA PHE A 14 0.11 -18.93 2.98
C PHE A 14 0.09 -19.87 1.78
N GLU A 15 -0.41 -19.37 0.67
CA GLU A 15 -0.31 -20.00 -0.65
C GLU A 15 0.15 -18.97 -1.67
N ILE A 16 0.84 -19.44 -2.70
CA ILE A 16 1.28 -18.62 -3.81
C ILE A 16 0.16 -18.57 -4.85
N ALA A 17 -0.21 -17.36 -5.25
CA ALA A 17 -1.10 -17.12 -6.37
C ALA A 17 -0.36 -16.36 -7.48
N PHE A 18 -0.77 -16.58 -8.72
CA PHE A 18 -0.25 -15.87 -9.89
C PHE A 18 -1.34 -15.04 -10.53
N GLN A 19 -0.99 -13.85 -10.96
CA GLN A 19 -1.91 -12.94 -11.65
C GLN A 19 -1.17 -12.16 -12.72
N ASP A 20 -1.77 -12.01 -13.89
CA ASP A 20 -1.24 -11.12 -14.90
C ASP A 20 -1.53 -9.65 -14.52
N ILE A 21 -0.48 -8.84 -14.57
CA ILE A 21 -0.60 -7.39 -14.42
C ILE A 21 -1.02 -6.78 -15.75
N SER A 22 -2.15 -6.07 -15.72
CA SER A 22 -2.63 -5.20 -16.78
C SER A 22 -2.77 -3.79 -16.21
N LEU A 23 -2.05 -2.82 -16.77
CA LEU A 23 -2.08 -1.43 -16.30
C LEU A 23 -3.23 -0.66 -16.94
N GLN A 24 -3.83 0.20 -16.15
CA GLN A 24 -4.65 1.31 -16.61
C GLN A 24 -3.78 2.56 -16.76
N GLY A 25 -4.27 3.60 -17.44
CA GLY A 25 -3.46 4.75 -17.86
C GLY A 25 -2.87 5.62 -16.74
N ASP A 26 -3.37 5.52 -15.51
CA ASP A 26 -2.93 6.29 -14.35
C ASP A 26 -2.24 5.41 -13.27
N GLU A 27 -1.80 4.23 -13.66
CA GLU A 27 -1.21 3.25 -12.74
C GLU A 27 0.30 3.09 -12.95
N VAL A 28 0.98 2.80 -11.87
CA VAL A 28 2.42 2.54 -11.77
C VAL A 28 2.65 1.16 -11.15
N ILE A 29 3.68 0.45 -11.62
CA ILE A 29 4.12 -0.81 -11.03
C ILE A 29 5.25 -0.52 -10.05
N VAL A 30 5.05 -0.94 -8.82
CA VAL A 30 6.03 -0.82 -7.72
C VAL A 30 6.42 -2.21 -7.24
N ARG A 31 7.69 -2.45 -7.06
CA ARG A 31 8.23 -3.64 -6.39
C ARG A 31 8.46 -3.32 -4.92
N PRO A 32 7.72 -3.92 -3.97
CA PRO A 32 7.96 -3.74 -2.55
C PRO A 32 9.38 -4.14 -2.16
N THR A 33 10.05 -3.31 -1.36
CA THR A 33 11.41 -3.56 -0.88
C THR A 33 11.51 -3.65 0.63
N HIS A 34 10.73 -2.84 1.35
CA HIS A 34 10.65 -2.85 2.82
C HIS A 34 9.19 -2.81 3.22
N LEU A 35 8.77 -3.79 3.98
CA LEU A 35 7.40 -3.97 4.44
C LEU A 35 7.36 -4.03 5.96
N SER A 36 6.39 -3.36 6.57
CA SER A 36 6.15 -3.37 8.01
C SER A 36 4.99 -4.30 8.34
N ILE A 37 5.15 -5.10 9.38
CA ILE A 37 4.11 -5.99 9.90
C ILE A 37 3.42 -5.31 11.08
N CYS A 38 2.18 -4.93 10.91
CA CYS A 38 1.40 -4.31 11.96
C CYS A 38 0.61 -5.32 12.82
N HIS A 39 -0.04 -4.82 13.86
CA HIS A 39 -0.88 -5.66 14.72
C HIS A 39 -2.08 -6.25 13.97
N ALA A 40 -2.61 -5.56 12.96
CA ALA A 40 -3.73 -6.08 12.16
C ALA A 40 -3.32 -7.32 11.35
N ASP A 41 -2.12 -7.32 10.75
CA ASP A 41 -1.58 -8.47 10.02
C ASP A 41 -1.39 -9.67 10.94
N GLN A 42 -0.83 -9.44 12.15
CA GLN A 42 -0.66 -10.49 13.15
C GLN A 42 -1.99 -11.12 13.54
N ARG A 43 -3.04 -10.31 13.73
CA ARG A 43 -4.38 -10.83 14.08
C ARG A 43 -4.99 -11.67 12.96
N TYR A 44 -4.78 -11.34 11.69
CA TYR A 44 -5.19 -12.19 10.56
C TYR A 44 -4.37 -13.46 10.52
N TYR A 45 -3.05 -13.35 10.60
CA TYR A 45 -2.15 -14.50 10.56
C TYR A 45 -2.42 -15.51 11.68
N GLN A 46 -2.64 -15.03 12.89
CA GLN A 46 -2.90 -15.88 14.07
C GLN A 46 -4.34 -16.41 14.12
N GLY A 47 -5.25 -15.90 13.29
CA GLY A 47 -6.67 -16.24 13.37
C GLY A 47 -7.39 -15.57 14.55
N ALA A 48 -6.84 -14.51 15.11
CA ALA A 48 -7.41 -13.74 16.22
C ALA A 48 -8.48 -12.71 15.76
N ARG A 49 -9.23 -13.06 14.73
CA ARG A 49 -10.42 -12.34 14.24
C ARG A 49 -11.63 -13.26 14.32
N PRO A 50 -12.87 -12.78 14.46
CA PRO A 50 -14.07 -13.60 14.38
C PRO A 50 -14.09 -14.44 13.09
N ALA A 51 -14.60 -15.66 13.17
CA ALA A 51 -14.58 -16.61 12.05
C ALA A 51 -15.28 -16.08 10.80
N GLU A 52 -16.40 -15.36 10.98
CA GLU A 52 -17.13 -14.72 9.90
C GLU A 52 -16.32 -13.59 9.21
N VAL A 53 -15.45 -12.90 9.97
CA VAL A 53 -14.55 -11.88 9.40
C VAL A 53 -13.45 -12.55 8.58
N LEU A 54 -12.86 -13.63 9.10
CA LEU A 54 -11.85 -14.39 8.36
C LEU A 54 -12.42 -14.97 7.07
N ALA A 55 -13.60 -15.60 7.13
CA ALA A 55 -14.26 -16.18 5.97
C ALA A 55 -14.61 -15.12 4.89
N LYS A 56 -14.93 -13.88 5.31
CA LYS A 56 -15.24 -12.79 4.38
C LYS A 56 -13.99 -12.15 3.76
N LYS A 57 -12.86 -12.13 4.48
CA LYS A 57 -11.68 -11.36 4.10
C LYS A 57 -10.59 -12.19 3.43
N LEU A 58 -10.48 -13.46 3.78
CA LEU A 58 -9.50 -14.37 3.17
C LEU A 58 -10.08 -15.05 1.90
N PRO A 59 -9.26 -15.42 0.91
CA PRO A 59 -7.80 -15.24 0.88
C PRO A 59 -7.39 -13.80 0.52
N MET A 60 -6.28 -13.32 1.07
CA MET A 60 -5.68 -12.03 0.69
C MET A 60 -4.19 -12.01 1.03
N ALA A 61 -3.41 -11.23 0.27
CA ALA A 61 -2.07 -10.83 0.69
C ALA A 61 -2.18 -9.89 1.88
N LEU A 62 -1.31 -10.10 2.88
CA LEU A 62 -1.21 -9.23 4.05
C LEU A 62 -0.37 -7.98 3.73
N ILE A 63 -0.15 -7.17 4.75
CA ILE A 63 0.71 -5.99 4.79
C ILE A 63 0.15 -4.83 3.97
N HIS A 64 0.01 -3.71 4.64
CA HIS A 64 -0.47 -2.47 4.04
C HIS A 64 0.46 -1.28 4.32
N GLU A 65 1.62 -1.54 4.91
CA GLU A 65 2.64 -0.56 5.23
C GLU A 65 3.93 -0.90 4.52
N GLY A 66 4.50 0.05 3.80
CA GLY A 66 5.78 -0.22 3.15
C GLY A 66 6.15 0.76 2.07
N ILE A 67 7.35 0.55 1.60
CA ILE A 67 7.96 1.25 0.47
C ILE A 67 8.39 0.26 -0.58
N GLY A 68 8.54 0.74 -1.78
CA GLY A 68 9.04 -0.04 -2.90
C GLY A 68 9.80 0.83 -3.89
N ASP A 69 10.36 0.18 -4.89
CA ASP A 69 11.01 0.85 -6.01
C ASP A 69 10.12 0.73 -7.25
N VAL A 70 9.95 1.84 -7.97
CA VAL A 70 9.18 1.87 -9.21
C VAL A 70 9.84 0.95 -10.24
N VAL A 71 9.05 0.10 -10.85
CA VAL A 71 9.48 -0.79 -11.93
C VAL A 71 9.11 -0.20 -13.28
N TYR A 72 7.89 0.31 -13.39
CA TYR A 72 7.37 0.87 -14.63
C TYR A 72 6.28 1.90 -14.36
N ASP A 73 6.38 3.02 -15.03
CA ASP A 73 5.39 4.09 -15.06
C ASP A 73 5.14 4.53 -16.51
N PRO A 74 3.94 4.28 -17.06
CA PRO A 74 3.63 4.65 -18.43
C PRO A 74 3.56 6.16 -18.67
N GLN A 75 3.31 6.96 -17.60
CA GLN A 75 3.26 8.44 -17.70
C GLN A 75 4.64 9.09 -17.52
N GLY A 76 5.64 8.36 -17.02
CA GLY A 76 6.98 8.87 -16.81
C GLY A 76 7.11 9.90 -15.68
N ILE A 77 6.14 9.94 -14.76
CA ILE A 77 6.20 10.78 -13.54
C ILE A 77 7.31 10.27 -12.63
N PHE A 78 7.41 8.95 -12.50
CA PHE A 78 8.48 8.27 -11.78
C PHE A 78 9.38 7.53 -12.76
N LYS A 79 10.66 7.43 -12.42
CA LYS A 79 11.63 6.64 -13.18
C LYS A 79 11.77 5.24 -12.57
N PRO A 80 12.08 4.22 -13.35
CA PRO A 80 12.47 2.92 -12.80
C PRO A 80 13.61 3.06 -11.79
N GLY A 81 13.42 2.50 -10.60
CA GLY A 81 14.35 2.60 -9.47
C GLY A 81 14.04 3.73 -8.47
N ASP A 82 13.15 4.66 -8.80
CA ASP A 82 12.71 5.66 -7.82
C ASP A 82 12.04 4.97 -6.64
N SER A 83 12.46 5.33 -5.43
CA SER A 83 11.86 4.79 -4.21
C SER A 83 10.61 5.57 -3.83
N VAL A 84 9.54 4.85 -3.49
CA VAL A 84 8.24 5.43 -3.18
C VAL A 84 7.62 4.81 -1.93
N ILE A 85 6.84 5.63 -1.22
CA ILE A 85 5.94 5.18 -0.16
C ILE A 85 4.63 4.73 -0.82
N MET A 86 4.14 3.56 -0.44
CA MET A 86 2.89 3.00 -0.95
C MET A 86 1.73 3.30 -0.02
N ILE A 87 0.68 3.95 -0.54
CA ILE A 87 -0.52 4.33 0.22
C ILE A 87 -1.56 3.20 0.10
N PRO A 88 -2.01 2.61 1.23
CA PRO A 88 -2.88 1.43 1.22
C PRO A 88 -4.35 1.74 0.91
N ASN A 89 -4.81 2.95 1.19
CA ASN A 89 -6.19 3.35 0.90
C ASN A 89 -6.39 3.47 -0.62
N THR A 90 -7.44 2.82 -1.12
CA THR A 90 -7.80 2.84 -2.54
C THR A 90 -9.22 3.37 -2.67
N PRO A 91 -9.40 4.67 -2.98
CA PRO A 91 -10.71 5.27 -3.20
C PRO A 91 -11.43 4.60 -4.37
N VAL A 92 -12.74 4.41 -4.22
CA VAL A 92 -13.63 3.91 -5.29
C VAL A 92 -14.43 5.07 -5.90
N GLU A 93 -14.73 6.06 -5.09
CA GLU A 93 -15.45 7.27 -5.49
C GLU A 93 -14.80 8.50 -4.88
N LYS A 94 -15.06 9.67 -5.46
CA LYS A 94 -14.58 10.95 -4.94
C LYS A 94 -15.57 11.57 -3.97
N ASP A 95 -15.05 12.29 -2.99
CA ASP A 95 -15.84 13.10 -2.07
C ASP A 95 -15.14 14.43 -1.81
N ASP A 96 -15.87 15.53 -1.85
CA ASP A 96 -15.32 16.87 -1.69
C ASP A 96 -15.14 17.29 -0.21
N VAL A 97 -15.69 16.53 0.72
CA VAL A 97 -15.72 16.85 2.15
C VAL A 97 -14.75 15.94 2.92
N ILE A 98 -14.71 14.65 2.56
CA ILE A 98 -13.87 13.67 3.26
C ILE A 98 -12.51 13.62 2.59
N ALA A 99 -11.50 14.07 3.33
CA ALA A 99 -10.12 14.11 2.86
C ALA A 99 -9.66 12.74 2.32
N GLU A 100 -8.86 12.77 1.26
CA GLU A 100 -8.31 11.58 0.59
C GLU A 100 -9.36 10.57 0.11
N ASN A 101 -10.62 11.01 -0.01
CA ASN A 101 -11.75 10.13 -0.39
C ASN A 101 -11.84 8.87 0.48
N TYR A 102 -11.56 8.99 1.78
CA TYR A 102 -11.59 7.87 2.75
C TYR A 102 -13.01 7.55 3.17
N LEU A 103 -13.81 7.10 2.21
CA LEU A 103 -15.20 6.72 2.40
C LEU A 103 -15.35 5.25 2.83
N ARG A 104 -16.53 4.88 3.28
CA ARG A 104 -16.85 3.47 3.60
C ARG A 104 -16.77 2.54 2.39
N SER A 105 -16.96 3.09 1.18
CA SER A 105 -16.79 2.39 -0.10
C SER A 105 -15.34 2.15 -0.48
N SER A 106 -14.40 2.90 0.09
CA SER A 106 -12.97 2.74 -0.20
C SER A 106 -12.49 1.32 0.15
N LYS A 107 -11.62 0.79 -0.70
CA LYS A 107 -10.90 -0.45 -0.44
C LYS A 107 -9.63 -0.12 0.34
N PHE A 108 -9.32 -0.94 1.32
CA PHE A 108 -8.08 -0.82 2.07
C PHE A 108 -7.27 -2.11 1.91
N ARG A 109 -6.01 -1.97 1.50
CA ARG A 109 -5.13 -3.11 1.27
C ARG A 109 -4.94 -3.93 2.54
N ALA A 110 -4.79 -5.25 2.39
CA ALA A 110 -4.77 -6.21 3.50
C ALA A 110 -6.05 -6.19 4.38
N SER A 111 -7.19 -5.80 3.81
CA SER A 111 -8.51 -5.86 4.47
C SER A 111 -9.61 -6.43 3.57
N GLY A 112 -9.39 -7.64 3.05
CA GLY A 112 -10.25 -8.32 2.05
C GLY A 112 -9.95 -7.88 0.62
N PHE A 113 -8.79 -7.28 0.42
CA PHE A 113 -8.19 -6.88 -0.83
C PHE A 113 -6.68 -7.07 -0.68
N ASP A 114 -6.00 -7.59 -1.69
CA ASP A 114 -4.58 -7.93 -1.59
C ASP A 114 -3.73 -6.74 -1.15
N GLY A 115 -2.97 -6.96 -0.09
CA GLY A 115 -1.97 -6.03 0.44
C GLY A 115 -0.66 -6.04 -0.34
N PHE A 116 0.40 -5.58 0.27
CA PHE A 116 1.70 -5.40 -0.38
C PHE A 116 2.59 -6.65 -0.37
N MET A 117 2.13 -7.76 0.23
CA MET A 117 2.90 -9.02 0.26
C MET A 117 2.82 -9.74 -1.10
N GLN A 118 3.42 -9.12 -2.11
CA GLN A 118 3.48 -9.60 -3.49
C GLN A 118 4.75 -9.06 -4.17
N GLU A 119 5.17 -9.66 -5.28
CA GLU A 119 6.38 -9.22 -5.99
C GLU A 119 6.21 -7.84 -6.63
N HIS A 120 5.03 -7.56 -7.15
CA HIS A 120 4.70 -6.27 -7.77
C HIS A 120 3.33 -5.80 -7.31
N VAL A 121 3.23 -4.52 -7.02
CA VAL A 121 1.98 -3.85 -6.64
C VAL A 121 1.63 -2.85 -7.72
N VAL A 122 0.40 -2.89 -8.20
CA VAL A 122 -0.16 -1.85 -9.07
C VAL A 122 -0.86 -0.82 -8.20
N LEU A 123 -0.52 0.43 -8.38
CA LEU A 123 -1.05 1.57 -7.65
C LEU A 123 -1.35 2.71 -8.63
N THR A 124 -2.40 3.49 -8.37
CA THR A 124 -2.60 4.76 -9.07
C THR A 124 -1.57 5.80 -8.60
N HIS A 125 -1.25 6.78 -9.43
CA HIS A 125 -0.22 7.77 -9.14
C HIS A 125 -0.48 8.54 -7.82
N ASP A 126 -1.75 8.78 -7.49
CA ASP A 126 -2.13 9.43 -6.24
C ASP A 126 -1.97 8.52 -4.99
N ARG A 127 -1.64 7.26 -5.18
CA ARG A 127 -1.35 6.27 -4.11
C ARG A 127 0.13 5.96 -3.95
N VAL A 128 1.01 6.73 -4.58
CA VAL A 128 2.46 6.65 -4.41
C VAL A 128 3.04 8.03 -4.12
N VAL A 129 3.98 8.10 -3.19
CA VAL A 129 4.69 9.34 -2.82
C VAL A 129 6.18 9.09 -2.94
N ALA A 130 6.88 10.00 -3.62
CA ALA A 130 8.34 9.92 -3.71
C ALA A 130 8.98 9.89 -2.31
N LEU A 131 9.89 8.96 -2.08
CA LEU A 131 10.66 8.92 -0.85
C LEU A 131 11.86 9.84 -0.98
N ASP A 132 12.04 10.76 -0.02
CA ASP A 132 13.24 11.56 0.07
C ASP A 132 14.47 10.65 0.29
N PRO A 133 15.52 10.74 -0.55
CA PRO A 133 16.70 9.87 -0.46
C PRO A 133 17.46 10.00 0.87
N SER A 134 17.26 11.07 1.63
CA SER A 134 17.87 11.25 2.95
C SER A 134 17.21 10.43 4.05
N ILE A 135 16.01 9.89 3.80
CA ILE A 135 15.25 9.11 4.79
C ILE A 135 15.65 7.63 4.68
N ASP A 136 16.02 7.04 5.81
CA ASP A 136 16.29 5.61 5.88
C ASP A 136 15.03 4.79 5.51
N LYS A 137 15.19 3.84 4.58
CA LYS A 137 14.08 3.05 4.04
C LYS A 137 13.39 2.19 5.10
N VAL A 138 14.12 1.72 6.11
CA VAL A 138 13.54 0.92 7.20
C VAL A 138 12.61 1.81 8.04
N ILE A 139 13.03 3.05 8.31
CA ILE A 139 12.19 4.03 9.04
C ILE A 139 10.97 4.41 8.18
N ALA A 140 11.18 4.68 6.89
CA ALA A 140 10.12 5.06 5.97
C ALA A 140 9.02 3.99 5.82
N ALA A 141 9.34 2.72 6.02
CA ALA A 141 8.35 1.64 5.95
C ALA A 141 7.23 1.77 7.00
N PHE A 142 7.47 2.53 8.09
CA PHE A 142 6.48 2.79 9.15
C PHE A 142 5.67 4.08 8.92
N THR A 143 5.77 4.71 7.77
CA THR A 143 5.11 6.02 7.50
C THR A 143 3.59 5.95 7.67
N GLU A 144 2.96 4.84 7.32
CA GLU A 144 1.51 4.66 7.51
C GLU A 144 1.12 4.71 8.99
N LEU A 145 1.86 4.04 9.87
CA LEU A 145 1.64 4.07 11.33
C LEU A 145 1.77 5.47 11.91
N VAL A 146 2.67 6.27 11.38
CA VAL A 146 2.91 7.63 11.86
C VAL A 146 1.82 8.58 11.35
N SER A 147 1.28 8.35 10.14
CA SER A 147 0.28 9.20 9.51
C SER A 147 -0.99 9.39 10.34
N PRO A 148 -1.65 8.36 10.91
CA PRO A 148 -2.80 8.56 11.79
C PRO A 148 -2.46 9.26 13.10
N SER A 149 -1.25 9.01 13.63
CA SER A 149 -0.78 9.60 14.87
C SER A 149 -0.32 11.04 14.68
N ALA A 150 0.19 11.36 13.51
CA ALA A 150 0.76 12.63 13.11
C ALA A 150 -0.22 13.53 12.36
N CYS A 151 -1.40 13.03 12.01
CA CYS A 151 -2.40 13.74 11.20
C CYS A 151 -2.81 15.11 11.78
N MET A 152 -2.52 15.37 13.04
CA MET A 152 -2.70 16.69 13.64
C MET A 152 -1.46 17.62 13.57
N ARG A 153 -0.24 17.11 13.29
CA ARG A 153 0.97 17.97 13.35
C ARG A 153 1.95 17.81 12.19
N TYR A 154 1.94 16.75 11.43
CA TYR A 154 2.98 16.45 10.42
C TYR A 154 2.50 16.42 8.97
N SER A 155 1.21 16.43 8.69
CA SER A 155 0.67 16.63 7.32
C SER A 155 1.20 17.93 6.70
N VAL A 156 1.55 18.91 7.51
CA VAL A 156 2.11 20.20 7.09
C VAL A 156 3.58 20.08 6.68
N LEU A 157 4.35 19.17 7.27
CA LEU A 157 5.81 19.10 7.04
C LEU A 157 6.19 18.25 5.82
N ILE A 158 5.45 17.19 5.52
CA ILE A 158 5.71 16.36 4.34
C ILE A 158 5.24 17.09 3.07
N VAL A 159 4.10 17.78 3.13
CA VAL A 159 3.56 18.54 1.99
C VAL A 159 4.34 19.84 1.74
N SER A 160 4.87 20.49 2.77
CA SER A 160 5.62 21.75 2.60
C SER A 160 7.00 21.58 1.96
N HIS A 161 7.61 20.38 2.01
CA HIS A 161 8.87 20.12 1.32
C HIS A 161 8.66 19.77 -0.17
N ILE A 162 7.49 19.26 -0.55
CA ILE A 162 7.18 18.96 -1.96
C ILE A 162 6.84 20.23 -2.75
N SER A 163 6.34 21.28 -2.10
CA SER A 163 5.99 22.56 -2.76
C SER A 163 7.17 23.52 -2.96
N ALA A 164 8.36 23.17 -2.49
CA ALA A 164 9.56 24.02 -2.62
C ALA A 164 10.49 23.59 -3.77
N VAL A 165 10.08 22.65 -4.62
CA VAL A 165 10.85 22.16 -5.77
C VAL A 165 9.99 22.28 -7.06
N THR A 166 9.41 23.43 -7.27
CA THR A 166 8.90 23.86 -8.60
C THR A 166 9.46 25.21 -8.95
#